data_dfb9b554ab796ff5d4d99fe29c2e930b
#
_entry.id   dfb9b554ab796ff5d4d99fe29c2e930b
#
_cell.length_a   1.000
_cell.length_b   1.000
_cell.length_c   1.000
_cell.angle_alpha   90.00
_cell.angle_beta   90.00
_cell.angle_gamma   90.00
#
_symmetry.space_group_name_H-M   'P 1'
#
loop_
_entity.id
_entity.type
_entity.pdbx_description
1 polymer ?
#
loop_
_entity_poly.entity_id
_entity_poly.type
_entity_poly.pdbx_seq_one_letter_code
_entity_poly.pdbx_strand_id
1 'polypeptide(L)'
;ASGAVSVGSANGGETGVSGSVSITTGATMGGASGSVVLSTGAASDADAGSISLHGGVSVSGSGADVSLKGGEATSGAGGAIHITSGSSSAAGSGAVSIKSADARSQGPSGKISVSSGSASSDSSGGVSIITGDAGTSAGGISIMTGQSGSLDGASVNLQAGESASGVGGSVNLIAGKGNVGLGGSVVITA
;
A
#
# COMPACT_ATOMS: atom_id res chain seq x y z
N ALA A 1 31.08 -18.43 9.59
CA ALA A 1 29.67 -18.32 9.95
C ALA A 1 29.50 -17.33 11.10
N SER A 2 28.45 -16.51 11.10
CA SER A 2 28.08 -15.61 12.19
C SER A 2 26.90 -16.20 12.99
N GLY A 3 26.80 -15.85 14.28
CA GLY A 3 25.70 -16.27 15.14
C GLY A 3 24.44 -15.43 14.94
N ALA A 4 23.32 -15.94 15.41
CA ALA A 4 22.05 -15.20 15.48
C ALA A 4 22.02 -14.25 16.69
N VAL A 5 21.37 -13.09 16.53
CA VAL A 5 21.02 -12.19 17.62
C VAL A 5 19.49 -12.21 17.76
N SER A 6 18.99 -12.43 18.97
CA SER A 6 17.55 -12.42 19.27
C SER A 6 17.27 -11.41 20.38
N VAL A 7 16.30 -10.51 20.14
CA VAL A 7 15.83 -9.53 21.11
C VAL A 7 14.33 -9.72 21.28
N GLY A 8 13.87 -10.02 22.48
CA GLY A 8 12.46 -10.26 22.75
C GLY A 8 12.15 -10.16 24.25
N SER A 9 10.90 -9.86 24.57
CA SER A 9 10.39 -9.99 25.95
C SER A 9 10.09 -11.46 26.27
N ALA A 10 10.08 -11.80 27.56
CA ALA A 10 9.68 -13.12 27.99
C ALA A 10 8.16 -13.37 27.79
N ASN A 11 7.79 -14.65 27.72
CA ASN A 11 6.38 -15.06 27.71
C ASN A 11 5.66 -14.68 29.01
N GLY A 12 4.41 -14.27 28.91
CA GLY A 12 3.58 -13.91 30.06
C GLY A 12 2.94 -15.12 30.70
N GLY A 13 3.31 -16.09 31.20
CA GLY A 13 2.67 -17.22 31.90
C GLY A 13 1.17 -17.43 31.61
N GLU A 14 0.51 -18.30 32.37
CA GLU A 14 -0.90 -18.67 32.12
C GLU A 14 -1.90 -17.52 32.38
N THR A 15 -1.58 -16.59 33.24
CA THR A 15 -2.50 -15.50 33.66
C THR A 15 -1.88 -14.09 33.48
N GLY A 16 -0.65 -14.00 33.02
CA GLY A 16 0.08 -12.75 32.88
C GLY A 16 0.10 -12.22 31.43
N VAL A 17 0.55 -10.98 31.26
CA VAL A 17 0.84 -10.36 29.98
C VAL A 17 2.35 -10.37 29.72
N SER A 18 2.77 -10.49 28.48
CA SER A 18 4.18 -10.34 28.11
C SER A 18 4.60 -8.86 28.10
N GLY A 19 5.89 -8.59 28.25
CA GLY A 19 6.44 -7.24 28.16
C GLY A 19 6.49 -6.71 26.72
N SER A 20 6.57 -5.39 26.58
CA SER A 20 6.80 -4.74 25.27
C SER A 20 8.28 -4.65 24.94
N VAL A 21 8.61 -4.58 23.66
CA VAL A 21 9.91 -4.16 23.13
C VAL A 21 9.72 -2.84 22.42
N SER A 22 10.51 -1.81 22.77
CA SER A 22 10.46 -0.48 22.18
C SER A 22 11.83 -0.05 21.65
N ILE A 23 11.89 0.40 20.40
CA ILE A 23 13.11 0.94 19.77
C ILE A 23 12.79 2.36 19.34
N THR A 24 13.39 3.35 19.99
CA THR A 24 13.14 4.78 19.75
C THR A 24 14.45 5.56 19.74
N THR A 25 14.46 6.66 19.02
CA THR A 25 15.52 7.68 19.12
C THR A 25 15.07 8.81 20.04
N GLY A 26 16.03 9.52 20.64
CA GLY A 26 15.75 10.64 21.54
C GLY A 26 15.16 11.85 20.81
N ALA A 27 14.40 12.67 21.56
CA ALA A 27 13.96 13.98 21.11
C ALA A 27 15.07 15.02 21.19
N THR A 28 14.98 16.08 20.41
CA THR A 28 15.94 17.21 20.40
C THR A 28 15.19 18.54 20.40
N MET A 29 15.78 19.57 21.00
CA MET A 29 15.24 20.93 21.00
C MET A 29 15.88 21.84 19.95
N GLY A 30 17.09 21.57 19.49
CA GLY A 30 17.86 22.50 18.66
C GLY A 30 18.54 21.89 17.45
N GLY A 31 18.25 20.65 17.11
CA GLY A 31 18.87 19.96 15.97
C GLY A 31 17.99 18.83 15.44
N ALA A 32 18.45 18.09 14.45
CA ALA A 32 17.75 16.91 13.95
C ALA A 32 17.79 15.77 14.98
N SER A 33 16.70 15.00 15.10
CA SER A 33 16.68 13.76 15.87
C SER A 33 17.40 12.64 15.13
N GLY A 34 17.78 11.57 15.85
CA GLY A 34 18.39 10.38 15.27
C GLY A 34 17.42 9.61 14.35
N SER A 35 17.96 8.71 13.53
CA SER A 35 17.20 7.79 12.69
C SER A 35 17.25 6.36 13.23
N VAL A 36 16.23 5.56 12.93
CA VAL A 36 16.23 4.09 13.06
C VAL A 36 16.34 3.50 11.68
N VAL A 37 17.33 2.62 11.43
CA VAL A 37 17.53 1.92 10.17
C VAL A 37 17.42 0.42 10.40
N LEU A 38 16.54 -0.24 9.61
CA LEU A 38 16.40 -1.70 9.59
C LEU A 38 16.73 -2.19 8.17
N SER A 39 17.81 -2.95 8.02
CA SER A 39 18.28 -3.47 6.73
C SER A 39 18.89 -4.85 6.87
N THR A 40 18.82 -5.64 5.82
CA THR A 40 19.56 -6.91 5.68
C THR A 40 20.85 -6.68 4.92
N GLY A 41 21.85 -7.55 5.15
CA GLY A 41 23.10 -7.51 4.43
C GLY A 41 22.98 -7.94 2.98
N ALA A 42 23.92 -7.50 2.13
CA ALA A 42 24.04 -7.97 0.76
C ALA A 42 24.60 -9.39 0.70
N ALA A 43 24.18 -10.16 -0.29
CA ALA A 43 24.73 -11.46 -0.64
C ALA A 43 25.30 -11.41 -2.07
N SER A 44 26.49 -12.01 -2.29
CA SER A 44 27.15 -12.04 -3.61
C SER A 44 26.80 -13.28 -4.41
N ASP A 45 26.68 -14.43 -3.77
CA ASP A 45 26.57 -15.75 -4.42
C ASP A 45 25.30 -16.53 -4.01
N ALA A 46 24.38 -15.88 -3.29
CA ALA A 46 23.13 -16.47 -2.80
C ALA A 46 22.07 -15.40 -2.58
N ASP A 47 20.87 -15.81 -2.19
CA ASP A 47 19.77 -14.89 -1.88
C ASP A 47 20.08 -14.04 -0.63
N ALA A 48 19.71 -12.76 -0.69
CA ALA A 48 19.79 -11.87 0.45
C ALA A 48 18.72 -12.22 1.50
N GLY A 49 18.98 -11.85 2.77
CA GLY A 49 18.01 -12.03 3.86
C GLY A 49 16.75 -11.18 3.67
N SER A 50 15.65 -11.57 4.29
CA SER A 50 14.36 -10.85 4.28
C SER A 50 14.13 -10.05 5.56
N ILE A 51 13.30 -9.00 5.48
CA ILE A 51 12.70 -8.32 6.63
C ILE A 51 11.23 -8.70 6.68
N SER A 52 10.76 -9.20 7.82
CA SER A 52 9.36 -9.59 8.04
C SER A 52 8.77 -8.86 9.23
N LEU A 53 7.61 -8.20 9.03
CA LEU A 53 6.83 -7.55 10.08
C LEU A 53 5.45 -8.22 10.16
N HIS A 54 5.13 -8.83 11.31
CA HIS A 54 3.88 -9.54 11.51
C HIS A 54 3.20 -9.05 12.79
N GLY A 55 1.90 -8.79 12.73
CA GLY A 55 1.05 -8.67 13.91
C GLY A 55 0.82 -10.04 14.56
N GLY A 56 0.65 -10.06 15.87
CA GLY A 56 0.39 -11.27 16.62
C GLY A 56 -1.01 -11.86 16.32
N VAL A 57 -1.11 -13.19 16.39
CA VAL A 57 -2.38 -13.93 16.22
C VAL A 57 -3.13 -13.98 17.56
N SER A 58 -4.44 -13.79 17.53
CA SER A 58 -5.32 -14.04 18.68
C SER A 58 -6.24 -15.24 18.38
N VAL A 59 -6.47 -16.08 19.38
CA VAL A 59 -7.38 -17.23 19.27
C VAL A 59 -8.82 -16.84 19.58
N SER A 60 -9.05 -15.93 20.52
CA SER A 60 -10.40 -15.56 21.01
C SER A 60 -10.71 -14.06 20.96
N GLY A 61 -9.74 -13.23 20.59
CA GLY A 61 -9.89 -11.78 20.42
C GLY A 61 -9.49 -11.31 19.03
N SER A 62 -9.31 -10.01 18.86
CA SER A 62 -8.80 -9.43 17.61
C SER A 62 -7.30 -9.69 17.44
N GLY A 63 -6.85 -9.90 16.21
CA GLY A 63 -5.43 -9.91 15.87
C GLY A 63 -4.78 -8.54 16.05
N ALA A 64 -3.45 -8.49 16.11
CA ALA A 64 -2.72 -7.24 16.28
C ALA A 64 -2.61 -6.45 14.97
N ASP A 65 -2.62 -5.12 15.08
CA ASP A 65 -2.43 -4.19 13.96
C ASP A 65 -0.94 -4.00 13.64
N VAL A 66 -0.65 -3.72 12.37
CA VAL A 66 0.63 -3.17 11.89
C VAL A 66 0.34 -1.78 11.32
N SER A 67 0.93 -0.74 11.92
CA SER A 67 0.70 0.65 11.51
C SER A 67 1.98 1.30 11.01
N LEU A 68 1.92 1.93 9.81
CA LEU A 68 2.98 2.77 9.24
C LEU A 68 2.43 4.18 9.05
N LYS A 69 3.05 5.17 9.69
CA LYS A 69 2.65 6.57 9.64
C LYS A 69 3.87 7.47 9.43
N GLY A 70 3.80 8.38 8.47
CA GLY A 70 4.78 9.48 8.31
C GLY A 70 4.70 10.47 9.46
N GLY A 71 5.79 11.17 9.74
CA GLY A 71 5.84 12.18 10.80
C GLY A 71 4.97 13.40 10.48
N GLU A 72 4.39 14.00 11.51
CA GLU A 72 3.65 15.26 11.40
C GLU A 72 4.61 16.46 11.49
N ALA A 73 4.29 17.54 10.78
CA ALA A 73 4.99 18.81 10.87
C ALA A 73 3.97 19.93 11.14
N THR A 74 4.32 20.87 12.03
CA THR A 74 3.48 22.02 12.37
C THR A 74 3.68 23.21 11.44
N SER A 75 4.85 23.33 10.81
CA SER A 75 5.21 24.48 9.95
C SER A 75 5.90 24.10 8.64
N GLY A 76 6.12 22.83 8.38
CA GLY A 76 6.72 22.31 7.15
C GLY A 76 5.84 21.21 6.53
N ALA A 77 6.34 20.56 5.48
CA ALA A 77 5.68 19.41 4.90
C ALA A 77 5.77 18.20 5.84
N GLY A 78 4.70 17.41 5.93
CA GLY A 78 4.70 16.12 6.62
C GLY A 78 5.65 15.10 5.98
N GLY A 79 6.04 14.06 6.73
CA GLY A 79 6.89 12.99 6.24
C GLY A 79 6.16 12.10 5.22
N ALA A 80 6.87 11.67 4.17
CA ALA A 80 6.35 10.75 3.16
C ALA A 80 6.50 9.28 3.57
N ILE A 81 5.66 8.41 3.02
CA ILE A 81 5.83 6.95 3.04
C ILE A 81 6.10 6.49 1.61
N HIS A 82 7.23 5.80 1.38
CA HIS A 82 7.61 5.24 0.10
C HIS A 82 7.59 3.70 0.15
N ILE A 83 6.86 3.07 -0.78
CA ILE A 83 6.82 1.61 -0.94
C ILE A 83 7.26 1.29 -2.37
N THR A 84 8.41 0.66 -2.54
CA THR A 84 8.99 0.33 -3.84
C THR A 84 9.57 -1.09 -3.79
N SER A 85 9.30 -1.88 -4.81
CA SER A 85 9.94 -3.21 -4.99
C SER A 85 11.37 -3.08 -5.48
N GLY A 86 12.13 -4.17 -5.36
CA GLY A 86 13.52 -4.23 -5.87
C GLY A 86 13.57 -4.25 -7.39
N SER A 87 14.54 -3.54 -7.98
CA SER A 87 14.87 -3.60 -9.42
C SER A 87 15.77 -4.78 -9.73
N SER A 88 15.79 -5.21 -10.98
CA SER A 88 16.75 -6.18 -11.51
C SER A 88 17.35 -5.67 -12.82
N SER A 89 18.63 -5.96 -13.04
CA SER A 89 19.33 -5.67 -14.31
C SER A 89 19.28 -6.84 -15.30
N ALA A 90 18.95 -8.05 -14.84
CA ALA A 90 19.03 -9.27 -15.64
C ALA A 90 17.70 -10.05 -15.71
N ALA A 91 16.70 -9.67 -14.91
CA ALA A 91 15.40 -10.33 -14.83
C ALA A 91 14.30 -9.31 -14.55
N GLY A 92 13.08 -9.76 -14.29
CA GLY A 92 11.97 -8.88 -13.90
C GLY A 92 12.20 -8.27 -12.50
N SER A 93 11.70 -7.06 -12.26
CA SER A 93 11.65 -6.45 -10.93
C SER A 93 10.70 -7.21 -10.00
N GLY A 94 10.83 -7.01 -8.69
CA GLY A 94 9.91 -7.54 -7.70
C GLY A 94 8.50 -6.98 -7.85
N ALA A 95 7.50 -7.66 -7.27
CA ALA A 95 6.12 -7.20 -7.22
C ALA A 95 5.81 -6.44 -5.92
N VAL A 96 4.85 -5.52 -5.98
CA VAL A 96 4.16 -4.98 -4.80
C VAL A 96 2.74 -5.53 -4.77
N SER A 97 2.34 -6.22 -3.70
CA SER A 97 1.00 -6.81 -3.54
C SER A 97 0.30 -6.25 -2.31
N ILE A 98 -0.88 -5.65 -2.51
CA ILE A 98 -1.72 -5.10 -1.44
C ILE A 98 -3.09 -5.76 -1.52
N LYS A 99 -3.45 -6.55 -0.51
CA LYS A 99 -4.74 -7.24 -0.45
C LYS A 99 -5.22 -7.42 1.00
N SER A 100 -6.52 -7.45 1.21
CA SER A 100 -7.12 -7.98 2.45
C SER A 100 -7.06 -9.50 2.45
N ALA A 101 -7.04 -10.11 3.63
CA ALA A 101 -7.10 -11.56 3.75
C ALA A 101 -8.51 -12.09 3.44
N ASP A 102 -8.58 -13.36 3.03
CA ASP A 102 -9.84 -14.05 2.82
C ASP A 102 -10.56 -14.31 4.16
N ALA A 103 -11.87 -14.09 4.19
CA ALA A 103 -12.72 -14.53 5.29
C ALA A 103 -12.97 -16.05 5.16
N ARG A 104 -12.50 -16.84 6.12
CA ARG A 104 -12.46 -18.31 6.00
C ARG A 104 -13.78 -19.02 6.35
N SER A 105 -14.65 -18.43 7.19
CA SER A 105 -15.86 -19.11 7.65
C SER A 105 -17.09 -18.22 7.72
N GLN A 106 -17.05 -17.14 8.46
CA GLN A 106 -18.20 -16.22 8.62
C GLN A 106 -17.70 -14.78 8.65
N GLY A 107 -18.54 -13.88 8.13
CA GLY A 107 -18.24 -12.47 8.05
C GLY A 107 -17.60 -12.05 6.71
N PRO A 108 -17.61 -10.75 6.41
CA PRO A 108 -17.02 -10.19 5.20
C PRO A 108 -15.50 -10.14 5.30
N SER A 109 -14.81 -10.15 4.15
CA SER A 109 -13.39 -9.81 4.07
C SER A 109 -13.15 -8.33 4.39
N GLY A 110 -11.91 -7.97 4.74
CA GLY A 110 -11.55 -6.59 5.04
C GLY A 110 -11.62 -5.68 3.81
N LYS A 111 -11.94 -4.40 4.03
CA LYS A 111 -11.94 -3.36 2.99
C LYS A 111 -10.49 -2.90 2.69
N ILE A 112 -10.18 -2.65 1.42
CA ILE A 112 -9.02 -1.85 0.99
C ILE A 112 -9.53 -0.46 0.63
N SER A 113 -8.92 0.60 1.18
CA SER A 113 -9.26 1.99 0.88
C SER A 113 -8.02 2.77 0.47
N VAL A 114 -8.08 3.42 -0.70
CA VAL A 114 -7.03 4.30 -1.22
C VAL A 114 -7.64 5.66 -1.47
N SER A 115 -7.18 6.69 -0.79
CA SER A 115 -7.70 8.05 -0.91
C SER A 115 -6.60 9.08 -0.59
N SER A 116 -6.65 10.24 -1.20
CA SER A 116 -5.91 11.41 -0.74
C SER A 116 -6.58 12.02 0.49
N GLY A 117 -5.83 12.79 1.27
CA GLY A 117 -6.37 13.58 2.38
C GLY A 117 -7.19 14.80 1.89
N SER A 118 -8.07 15.30 2.76
CA SER A 118 -8.77 16.57 2.53
C SER A 118 -7.91 17.78 2.85
N ALA A 119 -8.12 18.88 2.15
CA ALA A 119 -7.54 20.17 2.45
C ALA A 119 -8.67 21.18 2.75
N SER A 120 -8.53 21.94 3.83
CA SER A 120 -9.56 22.90 4.27
C SER A 120 -9.46 24.27 3.58
N SER A 121 -8.26 24.66 3.12
CA SER A 121 -7.99 26.01 2.60
C SER A 121 -7.26 26.01 1.25
N ASP A 122 -6.90 24.86 0.71
CA ASP A 122 -6.14 24.70 -0.53
C ASP A 122 -6.58 23.41 -1.27
N SER A 123 -5.94 23.09 -2.38
CA SER A 123 -6.24 21.89 -3.17
C SER A 123 -5.84 20.62 -2.41
N SER A 124 -6.69 19.60 -2.47
CA SER A 124 -6.34 18.23 -2.02
C SER A 124 -5.33 17.57 -2.98
N GLY A 125 -4.60 16.57 -2.49
CA GLY A 125 -3.74 15.74 -3.32
C GLY A 125 -4.53 14.89 -4.32
N GLY A 126 -3.89 14.47 -5.42
CA GLY A 126 -4.46 13.54 -6.39
C GLY A 126 -4.14 12.09 -6.06
N VAL A 127 -4.93 11.15 -6.63
CA VAL A 127 -4.61 9.72 -6.72
C VAL A 127 -4.36 9.40 -8.18
N SER A 128 -3.19 8.78 -8.50
CA SER A 128 -2.81 8.41 -9.87
C SER A 128 -2.52 6.92 -9.95
N ILE A 129 -3.12 6.24 -10.95
CA ILE A 129 -2.89 4.82 -11.25
C ILE A 129 -2.43 4.73 -12.69
N ILE A 130 -1.16 4.40 -12.92
CA ILE A 130 -0.51 4.43 -14.23
C ILE A 130 0.35 3.16 -14.38
N THR A 131 0.38 2.59 -15.56
CA THR A 131 1.40 1.58 -15.94
C THR A 131 2.60 2.27 -16.56
N GLY A 132 3.79 1.71 -16.39
CA GLY A 132 5.02 2.23 -17.00
C GLY A 132 5.09 2.00 -18.50
N ASP A 133 5.93 2.78 -19.18
CA ASP A 133 6.27 2.58 -20.57
C ASP A 133 7.05 1.29 -20.78
N ALA A 134 6.92 0.68 -21.95
CA ALA A 134 7.62 -0.53 -22.33
C ALA A 134 8.14 -0.46 -23.78
N GLY A 135 9.30 -1.07 -24.03
CA GLY A 135 9.88 -1.18 -25.37
C GLY A 135 9.11 -2.14 -26.29
N THR A 136 8.27 -3.01 -25.75
CA THR A 136 7.47 -3.98 -26.53
C THR A 136 5.98 -3.83 -26.23
N SER A 137 5.51 -4.26 -25.07
CA SER A 137 4.11 -4.22 -24.68
C SER A 137 3.97 -3.74 -23.25
N ALA A 138 3.29 -2.63 -23.04
CA ALA A 138 3.00 -2.11 -21.71
C ALA A 138 1.99 -3.00 -20.97
N GLY A 139 2.03 -2.98 -19.64
CA GLY A 139 1.05 -3.64 -18.80
C GLY A 139 -0.32 -2.96 -18.89
N GLY A 140 -1.38 -3.69 -18.56
CA GLY A 140 -2.74 -3.15 -18.49
C GLY A 140 -3.15 -2.78 -17.06
N ILE A 141 -4.21 -1.96 -16.95
CA ILE A 141 -4.96 -1.72 -15.71
C ILE A 141 -6.29 -2.45 -15.84
N SER A 142 -6.65 -3.27 -14.85
CA SER A 142 -7.92 -4.00 -14.79
C SER A 142 -8.70 -3.60 -13.55
N ILE A 143 -9.93 -3.14 -13.73
CA ILE A 143 -10.85 -2.78 -12.63
C ILE A 143 -12.09 -3.65 -12.79
N MET A 144 -12.29 -4.60 -11.87
CA MET A 144 -13.38 -5.56 -11.92
C MET A 144 -13.94 -5.79 -10.52
N THR A 145 -15.23 -6.02 -10.43
CA THR A 145 -15.88 -6.53 -9.23
C THR A 145 -15.91 -8.06 -9.24
N GLY A 146 -15.97 -8.67 -8.05
CA GLY A 146 -16.11 -10.11 -7.91
C GLY A 146 -17.52 -10.59 -8.29
N GLN A 147 -17.64 -11.88 -8.55
CA GLN A 147 -18.93 -12.53 -8.82
C GLN A 147 -19.72 -12.74 -7.51
N SER A 148 -21.01 -12.48 -7.53
CA SER A 148 -21.95 -12.82 -6.46
C SER A 148 -22.57 -14.21 -6.74
N GLY A 149 -22.62 -15.06 -5.71
CA GLY A 149 -23.16 -16.41 -5.86
C GLY A 149 -24.70 -16.51 -5.76
N SER A 150 -25.36 -15.59 -5.07
CA SER A 150 -26.80 -15.70 -4.75
C SER A 150 -27.54 -14.37 -4.66
N LEU A 151 -26.87 -13.23 -4.79
CA LEU A 151 -27.47 -11.90 -4.75
C LEU A 151 -27.04 -11.10 -5.98
N ASP A 152 -27.53 -9.87 -6.09
CA ASP A 152 -27.17 -8.98 -7.17
C ASP A 152 -25.66 -8.75 -7.27
N GLY A 153 -25.16 -8.56 -8.48
CA GLY A 153 -23.76 -8.27 -8.74
C GLY A 153 -23.31 -6.91 -8.16
N ALA A 154 -22.05 -6.79 -7.82
CA ALA A 154 -21.48 -5.54 -7.34
C ALA A 154 -21.24 -4.56 -8.50
N SER A 155 -21.29 -3.25 -8.21
CA SER A 155 -21.12 -2.18 -9.20
C SER A 155 -19.71 -1.60 -9.19
N VAL A 156 -19.25 -1.13 -10.35
CA VAL A 156 -18.13 -0.19 -10.49
C VAL A 156 -18.73 1.20 -10.72
N ASN A 157 -18.48 2.16 -9.81
CA ASN A 157 -18.97 3.53 -9.92
C ASN A 157 -17.82 4.47 -10.25
N LEU A 158 -17.92 5.21 -11.37
CA LEU A 158 -17.00 6.27 -11.76
C LEU A 158 -17.79 7.59 -11.75
N GLN A 159 -17.41 8.51 -10.87
CA GLN A 159 -18.06 9.79 -10.70
C GLN A 159 -17.03 10.91 -10.61
N ALA A 160 -17.23 11.96 -11.38
CA ALA A 160 -16.44 13.19 -11.27
C ALA A 160 -16.95 14.05 -10.08
N GLY A 161 -16.09 14.93 -9.59
CA GLY A 161 -16.40 15.80 -8.45
C GLY A 161 -17.40 16.90 -8.78
N GLU A 162 -18.21 17.27 -7.80
CA GLU A 162 -19.11 18.42 -7.86
C GLU A 162 -18.37 19.73 -7.56
N SER A 163 -18.86 20.83 -8.08
CA SER A 163 -18.41 22.19 -7.73
C SER A 163 -19.58 23.01 -7.21
N ALA A 164 -19.39 23.63 -6.07
CA ALA A 164 -20.42 24.51 -5.48
C ALA A 164 -20.55 25.86 -6.19
N SER A 165 -19.51 26.33 -6.89
CA SER A 165 -19.47 27.69 -7.48
C SER A 165 -18.81 27.76 -8.86
N GLY A 166 -18.36 26.66 -9.41
CA GLY A 166 -17.71 26.59 -10.72
C GLY A 166 -18.25 25.43 -11.57
N VAL A 167 -17.53 25.05 -12.61
CA VAL A 167 -17.87 23.93 -13.47
C VAL A 167 -17.49 22.62 -12.77
N GLY A 168 -18.39 21.63 -12.78
CA GLY A 168 -18.11 20.29 -12.25
C GLY A 168 -17.01 19.56 -13.04
N GLY A 169 -16.41 18.53 -12.43
CA GLY A 169 -15.40 17.70 -13.07
C GLY A 169 -15.96 16.85 -14.22
N SER A 170 -15.09 16.31 -15.06
CA SER A 170 -15.45 15.44 -16.19
C SER A 170 -14.92 14.03 -16.01
N VAL A 171 -15.63 13.05 -16.53
CA VAL A 171 -15.13 11.67 -16.76
C VAL A 171 -14.80 11.53 -18.24
N ASN A 172 -13.53 11.30 -18.59
CA ASN A 172 -13.07 11.14 -19.95
C ASN A 172 -12.62 9.70 -20.21
N LEU A 173 -13.22 9.04 -21.20
CA LEU A 173 -12.82 7.70 -21.65
C LEU A 173 -12.26 7.83 -23.07
N ILE A 174 -10.96 7.59 -23.24
CA ILE A 174 -10.26 7.77 -24.51
C ILE A 174 -9.51 6.48 -24.84
N ALA A 175 -9.75 5.93 -26.00
CA ALA A 175 -8.98 4.80 -26.52
C ALA A 175 -7.59 5.25 -27.04
N GLY A 176 -6.60 4.37 -26.99
CA GLY A 176 -5.23 4.65 -27.43
C GLY A 176 -5.14 4.86 -28.93
N LYS A 177 -4.25 5.75 -29.36
CA LYS A 177 -3.94 5.98 -30.79
C LYS A 177 -2.99 4.89 -31.31
N GLY A 178 -3.29 4.33 -32.49
CA GLY A 178 -2.33 3.57 -33.27
C GLY A 178 -1.53 4.51 -34.22
N ASN A 179 -0.21 4.42 -34.21
CA ASN A 179 0.61 5.24 -35.10
C ASN A 179 0.77 4.62 -36.49
N VAL A 180 0.77 3.29 -36.61
CA VAL A 180 0.96 2.53 -37.84
C VAL A 180 -0.24 1.62 -38.15
N GLY A 181 -1.06 1.28 -37.14
CA GLY A 181 -2.25 0.45 -37.25
C GLY A 181 -3.50 1.19 -36.80
N LEU A 182 -4.59 0.43 -36.61
CA LEU A 182 -5.84 0.97 -36.07
C LEU A 182 -5.63 1.39 -34.61
N GLY A 183 -6.31 2.46 -34.19
CA GLY A 183 -6.42 2.83 -32.78
C GLY A 183 -7.25 1.81 -31.99
N GLY A 184 -7.17 1.87 -30.66
CA GLY A 184 -8.03 1.09 -29.76
C GLY A 184 -9.49 1.52 -29.85
N SER A 185 -10.35 0.80 -29.16
CA SER A 185 -11.80 1.10 -29.07
C SER A 185 -12.25 1.25 -27.62
N VAL A 186 -13.27 2.09 -27.40
CA VAL A 186 -14.07 2.08 -26.18
C VAL A 186 -15.33 1.29 -26.48
N VAL A 187 -15.57 0.19 -25.75
CA VAL A 187 -16.75 -0.69 -25.94
C VAL A 187 -17.59 -0.63 -24.67
N ILE A 188 -18.87 -0.32 -24.84
CA ILE A 188 -19.86 -0.31 -23.76
C ILE A 188 -20.95 -1.32 -24.14
N THR A 189 -21.08 -2.38 -23.36
CA THR A 189 -22.09 -3.42 -23.56
C THR A 189 -22.91 -3.60 -22.29
N ALA A 190 -24.20 -3.92 -22.44
CA ALA A 190 -25.12 -4.26 -21.34
C ALA A 190 -25.49 -5.74 -21.42
#